data_7867284998bae86e2eb8102ac3053870
#
_entry.id   7867284998bae86e2eb8102ac3053870
#
_cell.length_a   1.000
_cell.length_b   1.000
_cell.length_c   1.000
_cell.angle_alpha   90.00
_cell.angle_beta   90.00
_cell.angle_gamma   90.00
#
_symmetry.space_group_name_H-M   'P 1'
#
loop_
_entity.id
_entity.type
_entity.pdbx_description
1 polymer ?
#
loop_
_entity_poly.entity_id
_entity_poly.type
_entity_poly.pdbx_seq_one_letter_code
_entity_poly.pdbx_strand_id
1 'polypeptide(L)'
;MSMYIIDDHPLVRQAIAMLLRRMRPASKVIELEKFSELQAAIIKNGEPELFILDLLLPGVKGTSAVKDIKTMYGNVPLAVISSMPAGEAEETCIEAGADIYIEKSTAANDISSAIQGLFAAENGDDETAVAVGETKLSKRQKQLIVMLDRGLSNRDIAAELDISEHTVKVHLWRLFRRLDVKSRTQTLHFARMNGL
;
A
#
# COMPACT_ATOMS: atom_id res chain seq x y z
N MET A 1 18.55 4.60 -1.76
CA MET A 1 17.42 4.04 -1.03
C MET A 1 17.24 2.57 -1.37
N SER A 2 16.60 1.79 -0.52
CA SER A 2 16.51 0.33 -0.69
C SER A 2 15.09 -0.18 -0.48
N MET A 3 14.65 -1.10 -1.33
CA MET A 3 13.37 -1.81 -1.20
C MET A 3 13.63 -3.19 -0.60
N TYR A 4 12.88 -3.55 0.43
CA TYR A 4 13.06 -4.79 1.17
C TYR A 4 11.90 -5.73 0.93
N ILE A 5 12.19 -6.94 0.47
CA ILE A 5 11.22 -8.02 0.25
C ILE A 5 11.50 -9.09 1.30
N ILE A 6 10.50 -9.43 2.09
CA ILE A 6 10.57 -10.47 3.11
C ILE A 6 9.53 -11.53 2.78
N ASP A 7 9.96 -12.66 2.24
CA ASP A 7 9.12 -13.78 1.82
C ASP A 7 9.95 -15.06 1.85
N ASP A 8 9.49 -16.12 2.48
CA ASP A 8 10.19 -17.40 2.57
C ASP A 8 10.07 -18.24 1.30
N HIS A 9 9.18 -17.87 0.36
CA HIS A 9 8.99 -18.56 -0.92
C HIS A 9 9.95 -18.00 -2.00
N PRO A 10 11.02 -18.72 -2.40
CA PRO A 10 12.04 -18.16 -3.28
C PRO A 10 11.51 -17.67 -4.63
N LEU A 11 10.57 -18.40 -5.25
CA LEU A 11 10.03 -18.04 -6.56
C LEU A 11 9.22 -16.75 -6.51
N VAL A 12 8.39 -16.59 -5.48
CA VAL A 12 7.58 -15.36 -5.28
C VAL A 12 8.51 -14.19 -5.03
N ARG A 13 9.46 -14.35 -4.12
CA ARG A 13 10.46 -13.32 -3.78
C ARG A 13 11.24 -12.85 -5.02
N GLN A 14 11.75 -13.79 -5.84
CA GLN A 14 12.45 -13.46 -7.08
C GLN A 14 11.55 -12.75 -8.10
N ALA A 15 10.31 -13.22 -8.29
CA ALA A 15 9.36 -12.58 -9.20
C ALA A 15 9.09 -11.13 -8.81
N ILE A 16 8.84 -10.86 -7.54
CA ILE A 16 8.63 -9.51 -7.01
C ILE A 16 9.90 -8.68 -7.16
N ALA A 17 11.08 -9.25 -6.87
CA ALA A 17 12.34 -8.55 -7.02
C ALA A 17 12.62 -8.14 -8.47
N MET A 18 12.33 -8.98 -9.44
CA MET A 18 12.44 -8.65 -10.87
C MET A 18 11.49 -7.50 -11.25
N LEU A 19 10.26 -7.53 -10.74
CA LEU A 19 9.27 -6.49 -10.97
C LEU A 19 9.74 -5.14 -10.39
N LEU A 20 10.21 -5.12 -9.15
CA LEU A 20 10.72 -3.90 -8.51
C LEU A 20 11.95 -3.33 -9.21
N ARG A 21 12.90 -4.18 -9.62
CA ARG A 21 14.09 -3.74 -10.37
C ARG A 21 13.72 -3.10 -11.72
N ARG A 22 12.67 -3.60 -12.38
CA ARG A 22 12.15 -3.01 -13.62
C ARG A 22 11.48 -1.66 -13.36
N MET A 23 10.75 -1.53 -12.26
CA MET A 23 10.01 -0.30 -11.91
C MET A 23 10.94 0.80 -11.41
N ARG A 24 11.96 0.46 -10.63
CA ARG A 24 12.90 1.39 -9.98
C ARG A 24 14.34 0.93 -10.16
N PRO A 25 14.95 1.09 -11.37
CA PRO A 25 16.31 0.58 -11.65
C PRO A 25 17.41 1.21 -10.78
N ALA A 26 17.18 2.42 -10.26
CA ALA A 26 18.15 3.14 -9.42
C ALA A 26 18.13 2.68 -7.95
N SER A 27 17.10 1.95 -7.52
CA SER A 27 16.97 1.50 -6.14
C SER A 27 17.54 0.09 -5.95
N LYS A 28 18.11 -0.16 -4.78
CA LYS A 28 18.54 -1.51 -4.42
C LYS A 28 17.35 -2.34 -4.01
N VAL A 29 17.25 -3.58 -4.48
CA VAL A 29 16.25 -4.56 -4.05
C VAL A 29 16.93 -5.60 -3.20
N ILE A 30 16.55 -5.66 -1.93
CA ILE A 30 17.12 -6.56 -0.91
C ILE A 30 16.10 -7.65 -0.64
N GLU A 31 16.51 -8.89 -0.86
CA GLU A 31 15.69 -10.08 -0.69
C GLU A 31 16.04 -10.75 0.64
N LEU A 32 15.05 -10.99 1.49
CA LEU A 32 15.19 -11.62 2.80
C LEU A 32 14.24 -12.82 2.89
N GLU A 33 14.72 -13.90 3.50
CA GLU A 33 13.93 -15.10 3.74
C GLU A 33 13.19 -15.04 5.08
N LYS A 34 13.77 -14.32 6.05
CA LYS A 34 13.24 -14.25 7.42
C LYS A 34 13.10 -12.81 7.88
N PHE A 35 12.04 -12.56 8.64
CA PHE A 35 11.82 -11.25 9.24
C PHE A 35 12.96 -10.81 10.17
N SER A 36 13.57 -11.76 10.90
CA SER A 36 14.68 -11.49 11.80
C SER A 36 15.94 -10.91 11.13
N GLU A 37 16.06 -11.06 9.81
CA GLU A 37 17.20 -10.53 9.04
C GLU A 37 17.04 -9.03 8.71
N LEU A 38 15.84 -8.48 8.84
CA LEU A 38 15.48 -7.16 8.36
C LEU A 38 16.38 -6.06 8.96
N GLN A 39 16.57 -6.04 10.26
CA GLN A 39 17.31 -4.97 10.92
C GLN A 39 18.80 -4.96 10.51
N ALA A 40 19.41 -6.11 10.43
CA ALA A 40 20.79 -6.24 9.96
C ALA A 40 20.93 -5.84 8.49
N ALA A 41 19.93 -6.21 7.67
CA ALA A 41 19.90 -5.85 6.25
C ALA A 41 19.77 -4.32 6.05
N ILE A 42 18.96 -3.62 6.85
CA ILE A 42 18.81 -2.16 6.77
C ILE A 42 20.09 -1.46 7.18
N ILE A 43 20.76 -1.90 8.25
CA ILE A 43 22.05 -1.35 8.67
C ILE A 43 23.10 -1.47 7.55
N LYS A 44 23.08 -2.60 6.81
CA LYS A 44 24.04 -2.89 5.74
C LYS A 44 23.73 -2.16 4.43
N ASN A 45 22.46 -2.04 4.06
CA ASN A 45 22.03 -1.63 2.73
C ASN A 45 21.39 -0.24 2.66
N GLY A 46 21.13 0.37 3.81
CA GLY A 46 20.64 1.75 3.92
C GLY A 46 19.12 1.87 4.07
N GLU A 47 18.67 3.13 4.11
CA GLU A 47 17.31 3.50 4.42
C GLU A 47 16.26 2.86 3.52
N PRO A 48 15.16 2.35 4.12
CA PRO A 48 14.07 1.75 3.37
C PRO A 48 13.20 2.80 2.66
N GLU A 49 12.80 2.49 1.42
CA GLU A 49 11.80 3.26 0.66
C GLU A 49 10.53 2.44 0.39
N LEU A 50 10.57 1.13 0.56
CA LEU A 50 9.43 0.23 0.43
C LEU A 50 9.71 -1.05 1.19
N PHE A 51 8.68 -1.56 1.86
CA PHE A 51 8.63 -2.92 2.36
C PHE A 51 7.58 -3.74 1.61
N ILE A 52 7.97 -4.96 1.22
CA ILE A 52 7.06 -6.01 0.77
C ILE A 52 7.18 -7.16 1.76
N LEU A 53 6.10 -7.53 2.39
CA LEU A 53 6.07 -8.50 3.49
C LEU A 53 5.10 -9.63 3.20
N ASP A 54 5.59 -10.87 3.21
CA ASP A 54 4.69 -12.02 3.33
C ASP A 54 4.09 -12.08 4.73
N LEU A 55 2.78 -12.30 4.80
CA LEU A 55 2.08 -12.46 6.07
C LEU A 55 2.36 -13.80 6.74
N LEU A 56 2.63 -14.84 5.96
CA LEU A 56 2.76 -16.24 6.42
C LEU A 56 4.24 -16.65 6.62
N LEU A 57 5.04 -15.76 7.22
CA LEU A 57 6.45 -16.06 7.50
C LEU A 57 6.62 -17.00 8.69
N PRO A 58 7.50 -18.00 8.60
CA PRO A 58 7.85 -18.85 9.72
C PRO A 58 8.35 -18.05 10.93
N GLY A 59 7.79 -18.34 12.11
CA GLY A 59 8.16 -17.67 13.36
C GLY A 59 7.53 -16.29 13.58
N VAL A 60 6.74 -15.80 12.64
CA VAL A 60 5.95 -14.56 12.78
C VAL A 60 4.49 -14.92 13.06
N LYS A 61 3.88 -14.25 14.03
CA LYS A 61 2.47 -14.50 14.41
C LYS A 61 1.55 -13.42 13.85
N GLY A 62 0.67 -13.80 12.92
CA GLY A 62 -0.34 -12.90 12.37
C GLY A 62 0.28 -11.60 11.85
N THR A 63 -0.26 -10.47 12.25
CA THR A 63 0.17 -9.13 11.81
C THR A 63 1.28 -8.51 12.65
N SER A 64 1.99 -9.27 13.50
CA SER A 64 3.02 -8.70 14.38
C SER A 64 4.15 -8.01 13.60
N ALA A 65 4.65 -8.63 12.51
CA ALA A 65 5.68 -8.03 11.67
C ALA A 65 5.22 -6.73 10.99
N VAL A 66 3.94 -6.63 10.61
CA VAL A 66 3.34 -5.40 10.08
C VAL A 66 3.44 -4.28 11.11
N LYS A 67 3.02 -4.55 12.35
CA LYS A 67 3.06 -3.59 13.47
C LYS A 67 4.50 -3.17 13.79
N ASP A 68 5.44 -4.13 13.82
CA ASP A 68 6.84 -3.87 14.10
C ASP A 68 7.46 -2.95 13.05
N ILE A 69 7.24 -3.24 11.76
CA ILE A 69 7.71 -2.37 10.65
C ILE A 69 7.11 -0.98 10.79
N LYS A 70 5.82 -0.87 11.00
CA LYS A 70 5.15 0.45 11.09
C LYS A 70 5.48 1.23 12.35
N THR A 71 5.83 0.57 13.43
CA THR A 71 6.33 1.23 14.63
C THR A 71 7.71 1.84 14.39
N MET A 72 8.59 1.12 13.69
CA MET A 72 9.97 1.58 13.44
C MET A 72 10.06 2.51 12.22
N TYR A 73 9.24 2.28 11.18
CA TYR A 73 9.31 2.95 9.87
C TYR A 73 7.94 3.43 9.39
N GLY A 74 7.20 4.16 10.25
CA GLY A 74 5.80 4.54 10.03
C GLY A 74 5.50 5.24 8.71
N ASN A 75 6.45 6.03 8.20
CA ASN A 75 6.29 6.78 6.95
C ASN A 75 6.66 5.97 5.70
N VAL A 76 7.33 4.83 5.85
CA VAL A 76 7.72 4.00 4.72
C VAL A 76 6.54 3.15 4.26
N PRO A 77 6.22 3.14 2.96
CA PRO A 77 5.17 2.28 2.41
C PRO A 77 5.42 0.80 2.71
N LEU A 78 4.35 0.10 3.11
CA LEU A 78 4.36 -1.33 3.40
C LEU A 78 3.24 -2.04 2.63
N ALA A 79 3.62 -2.85 1.65
CA ALA A 79 2.72 -3.78 0.98
C ALA A 79 2.81 -5.16 1.63
N VAL A 80 1.67 -5.70 2.06
CA VAL A 80 1.57 -7.10 2.46
C VAL A 80 1.19 -7.94 1.25
N ILE A 81 1.92 -9.02 1.01
CA ILE A 81 1.61 -10.01 -0.04
C ILE A 81 1.40 -11.37 0.63
N SER A 82 0.27 -12.02 0.38
CA SER A 82 -0.02 -13.30 1.03
C SER A 82 -0.82 -14.24 0.14
N SER A 83 -0.74 -15.54 0.42
CA SER A 83 -1.61 -16.55 -0.17
C SER A 83 -2.99 -16.63 0.48
N MET A 84 -3.21 -15.94 1.59
CA MET A 84 -4.53 -15.85 2.20
C MET A 84 -5.47 -14.98 1.35
N PRO A 85 -6.77 -15.34 1.24
CA PRO A 85 -7.75 -14.48 0.59
C PRO A 85 -7.87 -13.11 1.27
N ALA A 86 -8.05 -12.04 0.47
CA ALA A 86 -8.19 -10.69 1.00
C ALA A 86 -9.34 -10.55 2.01
N GLY A 87 -10.45 -11.24 1.76
CA GLY A 87 -11.60 -11.25 2.68
C GLY A 87 -11.30 -11.78 4.09
N GLU A 88 -10.19 -12.50 4.28
CA GLU A 88 -9.81 -13.06 5.57
C GLU A 88 -8.72 -12.25 6.30
N ALA A 89 -7.84 -11.58 5.56
CA ALA A 89 -6.62 -11.01 6.13
C ALA A 89 -6.41 -9.52 5.85
N GLU A 90 -7.04 -8.96 4.81
CA GLU A 90 -6.80 -7.57 4.39
C GLU A 90 -7.12 -6.57 5.50
N GLU A 91 -8.33 -6.65 6.08
CA GLU A 91 -8.76 -5.71 7.12
C GLU A 91 -7.80 -5.70 8.31
N THR A 92 -7.44 -6.89 8.79
CA THR A 92 -6.51 -7.04 9.93
C THR A 92 -5.11 -6.49 9.62
N CYS A 93 -4.62 -6.66 8.37
CA CYS A 93 -3.33 -6.11 7.94
C CYS A 93 -3.36 -4.59 7.84
N ILE A 94 -4.43 -4.02 7.30
CA ILE A 94 -4.62 -2.57 7.18
C ILE A 94 -4.74 -1.94 8.58
N GLU A 95 -5.51 -2.54 9.49
CA GLU A 95 -5.59 -2.10 10.90
C GLU A 95 -4.24 -2.17 11.63
N ALA A 96 -3.40 -3.15 11.27
CA ALA A 96 -2.04 -3.27 11.80
C ALA A 96 -1.08 -2.21 11.22
N GLY A 97 -1.49 -1.48 10.17
CA GLY A 97 -0.75 -0.40 9.55
C GLY A 97 -0.22 -0.69 8.14
N ALA A 98 -0.52 -1.83 7.53
CA ALA A 98 -0.18 -2.06 6.12
C ALA A 98 -0.87 -1.02 5.23
N ASP A 99 -0.17 -0.56 4.20
CA ASP A 99 -0.71 0.44 3.28
C ASP A 99 -1.56 -0.22 2.19
N ILE A 100 -1.22 -1.43 1.77
CA ILE A 100 -2.02 -2.27 0.87
C ILE A 100 -1.85 -3.75 1.22
N TYR A 101 -2.86 -4.54 0.83
CA TYR A 101 -2.84 -5.99 0.86
C TYR A 101 -3.00 -6.53 -0.57
N ILE A 102 -2.18 -7.50 -0.96
CA ILE A 102 -2.17 -8.12 -2.29
C ILE A 102 -2.17 -9.64 -2.11
N GLU A 103 -3.05 -10.34 -2.79
CA GLU A 103 -2.99 -11.79 -2.85
C GLU A 103 -1.86 -12.25 -3.79
N LYS A 104 -1.14 -13.31 -3.42
CA LYS A 104 -0.08 -13.89 -4.27
C LYS A 104 -0.62 -14.41 -5.62
N SER A 105 -1.92 -14.66 -5.72
CA SER A 105 -2.63 -15.03 -6.95
C SER A 105 -2.89 -13.88 -7.91
N THR A 106 -2.67 -12.64 -7.48
CA THR A 106 -2.91 -11.43 -8.29
C THR A 106 -1.99 -11.38 -9.51
N ALA A 107 -2.52 -10.95 -10.67
CA ALA A 107 -1.74 -10.82 -11.88
C ALA A 107 -0.57 -9.81 -11.72
N ALA A 108 0.57 -10.10 -12.35
CA ALA A 108 1.80 -9.30 -12.21
C ALA A 108 1.60 -7.81 -12.56
N ASN A 109 0.75 -7.50 -13.55
CA ASN A 109 0.45 -6.11 -13.93
C ASN A 109 -0.31 -5.37 -12.82
N ASP A 110 -1.23 -6.05 -12.14
CA ASP A 110 -1.99 -5.47 -11.04
C ASP A 110 -1.12 -5.26 -9.80
N ILE A 111 -0.22 -6.22 -9.50
CA ILE A 111 0.81 -6.05 -8.46
C ILE A 111 1.68 -4.83 -8.77
N SER A 112 2.13 -4.71 -10.02
CA SER A 112 2.94 -3.58 -10.48
C SER A 112 2.21 -2.25 -10.28
N SER A 113 0.95 -2.17 -10.73
CA SER A 113 0.12 -0.96 -10.60
C SER A 113 -0.14 -0.59 -9.14
N ALA A 114 -0.40 -1.57 -8.28
CA ALA A 114 -0.61 -1.35 -6.85
C ALA A 114 0.65 -0.78 -6.18
N ILE A 115 1.82 -1.36 -6.46
CA ILE A 115 3.10 -0.89 -5.91
C ILE A 115 3.48 0.48 -6.48
N GLN A 116 3.30 0.73 -7.78
CA GLN A 116 3.49 2.07 -8.36
C GLN A 116 2.63 3.10 -7.66
N GLY A 117 1.41 2.71 -7.32
CA GLY A 117 0.52 3.52 -6.54
C GLY A 117 1.11 4.00 -5.22
N LEU A 118 1.84 3.17 -4.50
CA LEU A 118 2.49 3.56 -3.24
C LEU A 118 3.56 4.64 -3.45
N PHE A 119 4.37 4.53 -4.50
CA PHE A 119 5.43 5.50 -4.79
C PHE A 119 4.92 6.85 -5.28
N ALA A 120 3.85 6.88 -6.07
CA ALA A 120 3.31 8.16 -6.57
C ALA A 120 2.70 9.01 -5.44
N ALA A 121 2.39 8.42 -4.29
CA ALA A 121 1.98 9.17 -3.10
C ALA A 121 3.12 10.00 -2.50
N GLU A 122 4.39 9.61 -2.71
CA GLU A 122 5.56 10.33 -2.20
C GLU A 122 5.99 11.51 -3.12
N ASN A 123 5.77 11.37 -4.43
CA ASN A 123 6.29 12.32 -5.41
C ASN A 123 5.34 13.48 -5.74
N GLY A 124 4.16 13.55 -5.12
CA GLY A 124 3.24 14.67 -5.33
C GLY A 124 2.80 14.86 -6.79
N ASP A 125 2.92 13.84 -7.66
CA ASP A 125 2.49 13.87 -9.06
C ASP A 125 0.94 13.81 -9.18
N ASP A 126 0.31 14.76 -8.53
CA ASP A 126 -0.97 15.31 -8.93
C ASP A 126 -0.69 16.79 -9.23
N GLU A 127 -0.46 17.09 -10.50
CA GLU A 127 -0.29 18.47 -10.97
C GLU A 127 -1.46 19.33 -10.46
N THR A 128 -1.27 19.94 -9.35
CA THR A 128 -1.83 21.17 -8.77
C THR A 128 -1.85 21.09 -7.24
N ALA A 129 -0.69 21.12 -6.60
CA ALA A 129 -0.63 21.38 -5.18
C ALA A 129 0.23 22.62 -4.93
N VAL A 130 -0.40 23.77 -4.83
CA VAL A 130 0.19 24.96 -4.19
C VAL A 130 -0.74 25.39 -3.06
N ALA A 131 -0.12 25.60 -1.92
CA ALA A 131 -0.56 26.35 -0.75
C ALA A 131 -1.02 25.56 0.47
N VAL A 132 -0.26 25.76 1.52
CA VAL A 132 -0.52 25.51 2.93
C VAL A 132 -1.84 26.18 3.32
N GLY A 133 -2.83 25.40 3.80
CA GLY A 133 -3.97 25.97 4.52
C GLY A 133 -5.38 25.51 4.13
N GLU A 134 -5.60 24.87 2.97
CA GLU A 134 -6.89 24.25 2.63
C GLU A 134 -6.66 22.90 1.99
N THR A 135 -7.36 21.87 2.47
CA THR A 135 -7.34 20.51 1.92
C THR A 135 -7.99 20.48 0.53
N LYS A 136 -7.30 21.01 -0.48
CA LYS A 136 -7.78 20.90 -1.87
C LYS A 136 -7.60 19.48 -2.35
N LEU A 137 -8.71 18.73 -2.38
CA LEU A 137 -8.77 17.39 -2.95
C LEU A 137 -8.64 17.46 -4.47
N SER A 138 -7.90 16.50 -5.05
CA SER A 138 -7.84 16.34 -6.50
C SER A 138 -9.21 15.95 -7.08
N LYS A 139 -9.40 16.15 -8.39
CA LYS A 139 -10.63 15.72 -9.08
C LYS A 139 -10.92 14.25 -8.83
N ARG A 140 -9.89 13.40 -8.85
CA ARG A 140 -10.00 11.96 -8.61
C ARG A 140 -10.42 11.64 -7.17
N GLN A 141 -9.86 12.33 -6.19
CA GLN A 141 -10.23 12.17 -4.79
C GLN A 141 -11.68 12.59 -4.52
N LYS A 142 -12.15 13.67 -5.14
CA LYS A 142 -13.56 14.10 -5.07
C LYS A 142 -14.50 13.06 -5.71
N GLN A 143 -14.12 12.51 -6.89
CA GLN A 143 -14.87 11.42 -7.52
C GLN A 143 -15.01 10.21 -6.59
N LEU A 144 -13.91 9.81 -5.95
CA LEU A 144 -13.94 8.69 -5.00
C LEU A 144 -14.86 8.95 -3.83
N ILE A 145 -14.86 10.15 -3.23
CA ILE A 145 -15.77 10.50 -2.14
C ILE A 145 -17.23 10.38 -2.59
N VAL A 146 -17.58 10.89 -3.76
CA VAL A 146 -18.94 10.78 -4.31
C VAL A 146 -19.33 9.31 -4.53
N MET A 147 -18.44 8.48 -5.04
CA MET A 147 -18.68 7.05 -5.24
C MET A 147 -18.82 6.30 -3.91
N LEU A 148 -18.03 6.66 -2.91
CA LEU A 148 -18.16 6.14 -1.56
C LEU A 148 -19.51 6.53 -0.94
N ASP A 149 -19.97 7.76 -1.12
CA ASP A 149 -21.27 8.23 -0.58
C ASP A 149 -22.46 7.55 -1.28
N ARG A 150 -22.34 7.22 -2.56
CA ARG A 150 -23.29 6.37 -3.30
C ARG A 150 -23.30 4.91 -2.83
N GLY A 151 -22.43 4.52 -1.93
CA GLY A 151 -22.37 3.17 -1.40
C GLY A 151 -21.68 2.15 -2.32
N LEU A 152 -20.98 2.58 -3.39
CA LEU A 152 -20.35 1.68 -4.34
C LEU A 152 -19.23 0.85 -3.69
N SER A 153 -19.18 -0.45 -3.97
CA SER A 153 -18.05 -1.30 -3.57
C SER A 153 -16.78 -0.94 -4.34
N ASN A 154 -15.61 -1.39 -3.88
CA ASN A 154 -14.35 -1.19 -4.61
C ASN A 154 -14.41 -1.78 -6.03
N ARG A 155 -15.11 -2.89 -6.20
CA ARG A 155 -15.35 -3.54 -7.50
C ARG A 155 -16.19 -2.66 -8.43
N ASP A 156 -17.27 -2.05 -7.91
CA ASP A 156 -18.12 -1.16 -8.70
C ASP A 156 -17.39 0.12 -9.08
N ILE A 157 -16.60 0.68 -8.13
CA ILE A 157 -15.72 1.83 -8.38
C ILE A 157 -14.68 1.48 -9.46
N ALA A 158 -14.08 0.30 -9.41
CA ALA A 158 -13.13 -0.17 -10.39
C ALA A 158 -13.75 -0.22 -11.80
N ALA A 159 -14.95 -0.79 -11.91
CA ALA A 159 -15.71 -0.86 -13.18
C ALA A 159 -16.09 0.54 -13.70
N GLU A 160 -16.57 1.46 -12.81
CA GLU A 160 -16.97 2.82 -13.21
C GLU A 160 -15.76 3.68 -13.65
N LEU A 161 -14.58 3.38 -13.14
CA LEU A 161 -13.36 4.13 -13.39
C LEU A 161 -12.42 3.48 -14.42
N ASP A 162 -12.78 2.31 -14.95
CA ASP A 162 -11.98 1.49 -15.88
C ASP A 162 -10.56 1.22 -15.37
N ILE A 163 -10.45 0.81 -14.09
CA ILE A 163 -9.19 0.47 -13.41
C ILE A 163 -9.36 -0.82 -12.62
N SER A 164 -8.24 -1.41 -12.16
CA SER A 164 -8.32 -2.59 -11.30
C SER A 164 -8.85 -2.25 -9.90
N GLU A 165 -9.46 -3.23 -9.23
CA GLU A 165 -9.90 -3.08 -7.83
C GLU A 165 -8.72 -2.75 -6.90
N HIS A 166 -7.53 -3.32 -7.17
CA HIS A 166 -6.30 -2.97 -6.45
C HIS A 166 -5.93 -1.50 -6.62
N THR A 167 -6.08 -0.95 -7.81
CA THR A 167 -5.84 0.48 -8.07
C THR A 167 -6.83 1.35 -7.29
N VAL A 168 -8.09 0.93 -7.17
CA VAL A 168 -9.09 1.62 -6.33
C VAL A 168 -8.64 1.63 -4.86
N LYS A 169 -8.20 0.48 -4.34
CA LYS A 169 -7.69 0.38 -2.95
C LYS A 169 -6.54 1.34 -2.70
N VAL A 170 -5.59 1.46 -3.63
CA VAL A 170 -4.49 2.42 -3.55
C VAL A 170 -4.99 3.87 -3.53
N HIS A 171 -5.95 4.21 -4.38
CA HIS A 171 -6.54 5.56 -4.40
C HIS A 171 -7.30 5.89 -3.12
N LEU A 172 -8.04 4.93 -2.57
CA LEU A 172 -8.73 5.09 -1.29
C LEU A 172 -7.75 5.24 -0.14
N TRP A 173 -6.69 4.44 -0.09
CA TRP A 173 -5.64 4.58 0.90
C TRP A 173 -5.01 5.99 0.87
N ARG A 174 -4.68 6.51 -0.32
CA ARG A 174 -4.16 7.87 -0.47
C ARG A 174 -5.15 8.93 0.02
N LEU A 175 -6.43 8.74 -0.30
CA LEU A 175 -7.50 9.61 0.17
C LEU A 175 -7.59 9.60 1.69
N PHE A 176 -7.61 8.41 2.31
CA PHE A 176 -7.68 8.26 3.75
C PHE A 176 -6.49 8.90 4.46
N ARG A 177 -5.28 8.66 3.96
CA ARG A 177 -4.06 9.25 4.50
C ARG A 177 -4.07 10.78 4.37
N ARG A 178 -4.53 11.32 3.24
CA ARG A 178 -4.61 12.77 3.01
C ARG A 178 -5.62 13.46 3.93
N LEU A 179 -6.72 12.78 4.26
CA LEU A 179 -7.77 13.28 5.14
C LEU A 179 -7.50 12.98 6.62
N ASP A 180 -6.42 12.27 6.93
CA ASP A 180 -6.09 11.76 8.26
C ASP A 180 -7.24 10.93 8.87
N VAL A 181 -7.86 10.07 8.05
CA VAL A 181 -8.92 9.15 8.44
C VAL A 181 -8.50 7.70 8.23
N LYS A 182 -9.11 6.78 8.98
CA LYS A 182 -8.71 5.35 8.98
C LYS A 182 -9.71 4.43 8.30
N SER A 183 -10.86 4.95 7.86
CA SER A 183 -11.91 4.11 7.29
C SER A 183 -12.82 4.85 6.32
N ARG A 184 -13.54 4.08 5.50
CA ARG A 184 -14.60 4.57 4.62
C ARG A 184 -15.63 5.43 5.37
N THR A 185 -16.11 4.94 6.51
CA THR A 185 -17.12 5.63 7.32
C THR A 185 -16.59 6.98 7.83
N GLN A 186 -15.34 7.03 8.28
CA GLN A 186 -14.69 8.27 8.69
C GLN A 186 -14.51 9.24 7.52
N THR A 187 -14.19 8.73 6.33
CA THR A 187 -14.10 9.55 5.10
C THR A 187 -15.42 10.23 4.78
N LEU A 188 -16.53 9.48 4.83
CA LEU A 188 -17.87 10.03 4.59
C LEU A 188 -18.28 11.05 5.65
N HIS A 189 -17.97 10.77 6.90
CA HIS A 189 -18.20 11.74 7.99
C HIS A 189 -17.41 13.02 7.76
N PHE A 190 -16.11 12.90 7.45
CA PHE A 190 -15.25 14.05 7.13
C PHE A 190 -15.80 14.87 5.94
N ALA A 191 -16.19 14.19 4.85
CA ALA A 191 -16.73 14.83 3.66
C ALA A 191 -17.99 15.65 3.98
N ARG A 192 -18.93 15.07 4.74
CA ARG A 192 -20.16 15.75 5.16
C ARG A 192 -19.90 16.96 6.05
N MET A 193 -18.94 16.87 6.97
CA MET A 193 -18.57 17.98 7.85
C MET A 193 -17.90 19.15 7.12
N ASN A 194 -17.26 18.88 5.96
CA ASN A 194 -16.53 19.87 5.17
C ASN A 194 -17.25 20.27 3.88
N GLY A 195 -18.50 19.86 3.68
CA GLY A 195 -19.32 20.24 2.52
C GLY A 195 -18.80 19.68 1.18
N LEU A 196 -18.21 18.50 1.20
CA LEU A 196 -17.63 17.81 0.04
C LEU A 196 -18.61 16.77 -0.52
#